data_96ede16b8b0817442b16521a7a8fb47b
#
_entry.id   96ede16b8b0817442b16521a7a8fb47b
#
_cell.length_a   1.000
_cell.length_b   1.000
_cell.length_c   1.000
_cell.angle_alpha   90.00
_cell.angle_beta   90.00
_cell.angle_gamma   90.00
#
_symmetry.space_group_name_H-M   'P 1'
#
loop_
_entity.id
_entity.type
_entity.pdbx_description
1 polymer ?
#
loop_
_entity_poly.entity_id
_entity_poly.type
_entity_poly.pdbx_seq_one_letter_code
_entity_poly.pdbx_strand_id
1 'polypeptide(L)'
;GLLFQLDISERKHPKEYKQQSDYIYDIASPLIYGKLNYFYPVKLGVQQQFLFGNKGNKNGVSITGNVGGGLILGLLRPYMVEVDKNGQRTFIKYSPADSLLFTDYSYIYGGPSFGKGWSQMTVTPGFYVKPGLRFDYGRYNELLSAIEVGLTAEYYTKKIPQMLFYKQDQFFV
;
A
#
# COMPACT_ATOMS: atom_id res chain seq x y z
N GLY A 1 24.94 10.05 9.32
CA GLY A 1 24.24 11.16 8.69
C GLY A 1 22.73 11.06 8.91
N LEU A 2 22.05 12.20 8.87
CA LEU A 2 20.59 12.31 8.95
C LEU A 2 20.02 12.46 7.54
N LEU A 3 19.03 11.63 7.21
CA LEU A 3 18.33 11.64 5.93
C LEU A 3 16.84 11.90 6.13
N PHE A 4 16.26 12.75 5.29
CA PHE A 4 14.82 12.92 5.21
C PHE A 4 14.25 11.93 4.19
N GLN A 5 13.12 11.32 4.51
CA GLN A 5 12.48 10.32 3.68
C GLN A 5 11.04 10.71 3.37
N LEU A 6 10.68 10.62 2.09
CA LEU A 6 9.31 10.66 1.60
C LEU A 6 9.07 9.38 0.77
N ASP A 7 8.06 8.62 1.14
CA ASP A 7 7.66 7.40 0.42
C ASP A 7 6.16 7.46 0.13
N ILE A 8 5.80 7.22 -1.10
CA ILE A 8 4.40 7.14 -1.56
C ILE A 8 4.25 5.83 -2.31
N SER A 9 3.39 4.96 -1.82
CA SER A 9 3.17 3.63 -2.41
C SER A 9 1.69 3.26 -2.46
N GLU A 10 1.36 2.17 -3.13
CA GLU A 10 0.06 1.52 -3.05
C GLU A 10 0.24 0.18 -2.33
N ARG A 11 -0.51 -0.04 -1.26
CA ARG A 11 -0.53 -1.33 -0.56
C ARG A 11 -1.78 -2.10 -0.93
N LYS A 12 -1.59 -3.31 -1.43
CA LYS A 12 -2.67 -4.23 -1.80
C LYS A 12 -2.88 -5.26 -0.69
N HIS A 13 -4.14 -5.63 -0.47
CA HIS A 13 -4.46 -6.75 0.41
C HIS A 13 -4.08 -8.08 -0.28
N PRO A 14 -3.53 -9.09 0.44
CA PRO A 14 -3.11 -10.37 -0.17
C PRO A 14 -4.24 -11.13 -0.87
N LYS A 15 -5.49 -10.85 -0.54
CA LYS A 15 -6.70 -11.48 -1.13
C LYS A 15 -7.35 -10.66 -2.25
N GLU A 16 -6.64 -9.67 -2.80
CA GLU A 16 -7.14 -8.91 -3.95
C GLU A 16 -6.88 -9.67 -5.24
N TYR A 17 -7.94 -10.24 -5.83
CA TYR A 17 -7.90 -10.88 -7.15
C TYR A 17 -8.77 -10.10 -8.13
N LYS A 18 -8.19 -9.76 -9.27
CA LYS A 18 -8.92 -9.13 -10.37
C LYS A 18 -9.77 -10.17 -11.09
N GLN A 19 -11.04 -9.86 -11.31
CA GLN A 19 -11.99 -10.68 -12.06
C GLN A 19 -12.59 -9.85 -13.19
N GLN A 20 -12.95 -10.51 -14.28
CA GLN A 20 -13.75 -9.88 -15.33
C GLN A 20 -15.22 -9.98 -15.00
N SER A 21 -16.00 -8.97 -15.41
CA SER A 21 -17.45 -9.02 -15.31
C SER A 21 -18.03 -10.10 -16.25
N ASP A 22 -19.13 -10.73 -15.85
CA ASP A 22 -19.87 -11.69 -16.66
C ASP A 22 -20.59 -11.05 -17.88
N TYR A 23 -20.60 -9.74 -17.96
CA TYR A 23 -21.15 -8.99 -19.12
C TYR A 23 -20.15 -9.03 -20.29
N ILE A 24 -20.30 -10.03 -21.15
CA ILE A 24 -19.38 -10.41 -22.23
C ILE A 24 -19.23 -9.34 -23.33
N TYR A 25 -20.15 -8.39 -23.42
CA TYR A 25 -20.23 -7.45 -24.53
C TYR A 25 -19.72 -6.04 -24.23
N ASP A 26 -19.29 -5.77 -23.01
CA ASP A 26 -18.79 -4.45 -22.62
C ASP A 26 -17.30 -4.54 -22.25
N ILE A 27 -16.52 -3.57 -22.70
CA ILE A 27 -15.12 -3.39 -22.29
C ILE A 27 -15.12 -2.85 -20.86
N ALA A 28 -15.50 -3.70 -19.91
CA ALA A 28 -15.53 -3.37 -18.51
C ALA A 28 -14.14 -3.41 -17.89
N SER A 29 -13.85 -2.45 -17.03
CA SER A 29 -12.61 -2.48 -16.25
C SER A 29 -12.58 -3.71 -15.33
N PRO A 30 -11.43 -4.37 -15.14
CA PRO A 30 -11.33 -5.52 -14.24
C PRO A 30 -11.83 -5.20 -12.84
N LEU A 31 -12.65 -6.10 -12.27
CA LEU A 31 -13.24 -5.97 -10.95
C LEU A 31 -12.43 -6.71 -9.90
N ILE A 32 -12.27 -6.11 -8.71
CA ILE A 32 -11.80 -6.78 -7.51
C ILE A 32 -12.99 -6.92 -6.56
N TYR A 33 -13.57 -8.12 -6.51
CA TYR A 33 -14.77 -8.39 -5.70
C TYR A 33 -14.52 -8.18 -4.21
N GLY A 34 -15.44 -7.50 -3.54
CA GLY A 34 -15.37 -7.24 -2.09
C GLY A 34 -14.32 -6.20 -1.68
N LYS A 35 -13.66 -5.53 -2.62
CA LYS A 35 -12.74 -4.44 -2.29
C LYS A 35 -13.51 -3.20 -1.81
N LEU A 36 -13.11 -2.68 -0.65
CA LEU A 36 -13.72 -1.48 -0.07
C LEU A 36 -12.97 -0.21 -0.48
N ASN A 37 -11.66 -0.22 -0.36
CA ASN A 37 -10.82 0.94 -0.61
C ASN A 37 -9.50 0.56 -1.27
N TYR A 38 -8.96 1.49 -2.07
CA TYR A 38 -7.52 1.53 -2.36
C TYR A 38 -6.79 2.16 -1.18
N PHE A 39 -5.63 1.63 -0.85
CA PHE A 39 -4.82 2.09 0.25
C PHE A 39 -3.47 2.63 -0.21
N TYR A 40 -3.24 3.92 0.01
CA TYR A 40 -2.01 4.62 -0.35
C TYR A 40 -1.34 5.17 0.91
N PRO A 41 -0.37 4.49 1.51
CA PRO A 41 0.42 5.04 2.60
C PRO A 41 1.41 6.09 2.07
N VAL A 42 1.38 7.27 2.67
CA VAL A 42 2.35 8.34 2.48
C VAL A 42 3.17 8.46 3.75
N LYS A 43 4.46 8.20 3.67
CA LYS A 43 5.39 8.21 4.80
C LYS A 43 6.28 9.43 4.75
N LEU A 44 6.34 10.16 5.84
CA LEU A 44 7.25 11.29 6.06
C LEU A 44 8.07 11.01 7.32
N GLY A 45 9.38 10.96 7.17
CA GLY A 45 10.20 10.67 8.33
C GLY A 45 11.67 11.00 8.15
N VAL A 46 12.43 10.60 9.13
CA VAL A 46 13.88 10.77 9.18
C VAL A 46 14.54 9.42 9.40
N GLN A 47 15.71 9.28 8.83
CA GLN A 47 16.55 8.10 8.98
C GLN A 47 17.94 8.54 9.42
N GLN A 48 18.48 7.86 10.42
CA GLN A 48 19.85 8.06 10.87
C GLN A 48 20.68 6.82 10.58
N GLN A 49 21.90 7.06 10.09
CA GLN A 49 22.87 6.03 9.77
C GLN A 49 23.99 6.03 10.81
N PHE A 50 24.35 4.84 11.26
CA PHE A 50 25.44 4.58 12.21
C PHE A 50 26.45 3.66 11.56
N LEU A 51 27.70 4.07 11.50
CA LEU A 51 28.79 3.21 11.05
C LEU A 51 29.26 2.35 12.24
N PHE A 52 28.98 1.04 12.23
CA PHE A 52 29.42 0.11 13.26
C PHE A 52 30.83 -0.45 13.01
N GLY A 53 31.20 -0.60 11.73
CA GLY A 53 32.51 -1.09 11.37
C GLY A 53 32.91 -0.61 9.98
N ASN A 54 34.17 -0.19 9.84
CA ASN A 54 34.72 0.23 8.56
C ASN A 54 35.62 -0.87 7.98
N LYS A 55 35.81 -0.87 6.67
CA LYS A 55 36.75 -1.75 5.99
C LYS A 55 38.19 -1.41 6.43
N GLY A 56 38.73 -2.18 7.38
CA GLY A 56 40.13 -2.05 7.80
C GLY A 56 41.12 -2.53 6.75
N ASN A 57 40.71 -3.41 5.83
CA ASN A 57 41.49 -3.96 4.72
C ASN A 57 40.66 -4.03 3.44
N LYS A 58 41.30 -4.18 2.28
CA LYS A 58 40.67 -4.37 0.96
C LYS A 58 39.66 -5.56 0.92
N ASN A 59 39.78 -6.50 1.83
CA ASN A 59 38.90 -7.66 1.97
C ASN A 59 37.90 -7.53 3.13
N GLY A 60 37.82 -6.40 3.81
CA GLY A 60 36.94 -6.16 4.94
C GLY A 60 35.50 -5.84 4.52
N VAL A 61 34.56 -6.02 5.46
CA VAL A 61 33.15 -5.65 5.33
C VAL A 61 32.90 -4.40 6.16
N SER A 62 32.26 -3.40 5.55
CA SER A 62 31.74 -2.25 6.28
C SER A 62 30.29 -2.53 6.70
N ILE A 63 29.99 -2.32 7.97
CA ILE A 63 28.65 -2.54 8.54
C ILE A 63 28.08 -1.20 8.95
N THR A 64 26.94 -0.84 8.35
CA THR A 64 26.21 0.39 8.65
C THR A 64 24.82 0.02 9.17
N GLY A 65 24.47 0.52 10.34
CA GLY A 65 23.12 0.42 10.88
C GLY A 65 22.30 1.63 10.45
N ASN A 66 21.04 1.39 10.11
CA ASN A 66 20.09 2.41 9.75
C ASN A 66 18.88 2.31 10.69
N VAL A 67 18.48 3.42 11.28
CA VAL A 67 17.23 3.52 12.05
C VAL A 67 16.44 4.69 11.52
N GLY A 68 15.27 4.42 11.02
CA GLY A 68 14.36 5.43 10.50
C GLY A 68 13.01 5.35 11.17
N GLY A 69 12.26 6.42 11.09
CA GLY A 69 10.89 6.47 11.57
C GLY A 69 10.24 7.81 11.28
N GLY A 70 8.94 7.85 11.41
CA GLY A 70 8.19 9.07 11.17
C GLY A 70 6.69 8.84 11.15
N LEU A 71 6.00 9.78 10.53
CA LEU A 71 4.55 9.78 10.39
C LEU A 71 4.11 9.10 9.10
N ILE A 72 2.96 8.44 9.16
CA ILE A 72 2.28 7.90 7.99
C ILE A 72 0.91 8.57 7.89
N LEU A 73 0.52 8.91 6.65
CA LEU A 73 -0.83 9.26 6.31
C LEU A 73 -1.37 8.16 5.39
N GLY A 74 -2.24 7.32 5.93
CA GLY A 74 -2.92 6.27 5.18
C GLY A 74 -4.08 6.87 4.39
N LEU A 75 -3.91 7.04 3.08
CA LEU A 75 -4.95 7.55 2.20
C LEU A 75 -5.82 6.41 1.71
N LEU A 76 -7.11 6.46 2.01
CA LEU A 76 -8.10 5.47 1.60
C LEU A 76 -9.01 6.07 0.55
N ARG A 77 -8.87 5.61 -0.69
CA ARG A 77 -9.75 5.98 -1.79
C ARG A 77 -10.85 4.92 -1.94
N PRO A 78 -12.15 5.29 -1.84
CA PRO A 78 -13.23 4.33 -2.01
C PRO A 78 -13.14 3.58 -3.32
N TYR A 79 -13.33 2.26 -3.27
CA TYR A 79 -13.46 1.42 -4.45
C TYR A 79 -14.90 1.50 -4.94
N MET A 80 -15.12 2.16 -6.07
CA MET A 80 -16.43 2.33 -6.66
C MET A 80 -16.63 1.29 -7.76
N VAL A 81 -17.72 0.54 -7.71
CA VAL A 81 -18.12 -0.39 -8.77
C VAL A 81 -19.20 0.25 -9.65
N GLU A 82 -19.14 -0.05 -10.94
CA GLU A 82 -20.18 0.32 -11.88
C GLU A 82 -21.30 -0.71 -11.82
N VAL A 83 -22.51 -0.26 -11.48
CA VAL A 83 -23.68 -1.11 -11.32
C VAL A 83 -24.88 -0.57 -12.08
N ASP A 84 -25.83 -1.44 -12.39
CA ASP A 84 -27.15 -1.06 -12.85
C ASP A 84 -28.05 -0.71 -11.66
N LYS A 85 -28.45 0.53 -11.56
CA LYS A 85 -29.42 1.02 -10.59
C LYS A 85 -30.63 1.60 -11.33
N ASN A 86 -31.73 0.84 -11.34
CA ASN A 86 -32.98 1.24 -12.02
C ASN A 86 -32.82 1.51 -13.52
N GLY A 87 -32.05 0.69 -14.23
CA GLY A 87 -31.79 0.84 -15.67
C GLY A 87 -30.75 1.90 -16.05
N GLN A 88 -30.05 2.47 -15.07
CA GLN A 88 -28.96 3.41 -15.29
C GLN A 88 -27.65 2.91 -14.71
N ARG A 89 -26.58 2.99 -15.50
CA ARG A 89 -25.23 2.68 -15.03
C ARG A 89 -24.74 3.79 -14.10
N THR A 90 -24.34 3.42 -12.89
CA THR A 90 -23.82 4.35 -11.90
C THR A 90 -22.67 3.73 -11.11
N PHE A 91 -21.78 4.56 -10.59
CA PHE A 91 -20.72 4.13 -9.71
C PHE A 91 -21.16 4.24 -8.25
N ILE A 92 -21.05 3.13 -7.50
CA ILE A 92 -21.35 3.10 -6.09
C ILE A 92 -20.13 2.65 -5.27
N LYS A 93 -20.02 3.19 -4.06
CA LYS A 93 -19.15 2.66 -3.02
C LYS A 93 -19.95 1.75 -2.09
N TYR A 94 -19.26 0.89 -1.34
CA TYR A 94 -19.94 0.06 -0.34
C TYR A 94 -20.66 0.93 0.70
N SER A 95 -21.95 0.66 0.88
CA SER A 95 -22.75 1.18 1.97
C SER A 95 -23.74 0.08 2.41
N PRO A 96 -24.22 0.08 3.65
CA PRO A 96 -25.24 -0.88 4.09
C PRO A 96 -26.53 -0.82 3.27
N ALA A 97 -26.91 0.36 2.76
CA ALA A 97 -28.09 0.54 1.91
C ALA A 97 -27.94 -0.08 0.52
N ASP A 98 -26.74 -0.03 -0.06
CA ASP A 98 -26.43 -0.55 -1.40
C ASP A 98 -25.66 -1.87 -1.36
N SER A 99 -25.65 -2.57 -0.20
CA SER A 99 -24.85 -3.78 0.00
C SER A 99 -25.17 -4.90 -0.99
N LEU A 100 -26.42 -5.08 -1.35
CA LEU A 100 -26.85 -6.08 -2.34
C LEU A 100 -26.30 -5.75 -3.73
N LEU A 101 -26.41 -4.51 -4.18
CA LEU A 101 -25.88 -4.07 -5.47
C LEU A 101 -24.34 -4.17 -5.55
N PHE A 102 -23.68 -3.96 -4.42
CA PHE A 102 -22.22 -4.02 -4.33
C PHE A 102 -21.69 -5.46 -4.29
N THR A 103 -22.45 -6.41 -3.76
CA THR A 103 -22.01 -7.80 -3.55
C THR A 103 -22.62 -8.80 -4.54
N ASP A 104 -23.63 -8.42 -5.30
CA ASP A 104 -24.25 -9.28 -6.30
C ASP A 104 -23.66 -9.04 -7.68
N TYR A 105 -22.99 -10.06 -8.22
CA TYR A 105 -22.36 -10.02 -9.55
C TYR A 105 -23.33 -9.70 -10.69
N SER A 106 -24.62 -10.04 -10.53
CA SER A 106 -25.63 -9.81 -11.57
C SER A 106 -25.89 -8.32 -11.84
N TYR A 107 -25.55 -7.43 -10.91
CA TYR A 107 -25.72 -5.99 -11.04
C TYR A 107 -24.40 -5.24 -11.37
N ILE A 108 -23.26 -5.92 -11.32
CA ILE A 108 -21.96 -5.28 -11.48
C ILE A 108 -21.49 -5.37 -12.93
N TYR A 109 -21.26 -4.21 -13.55
CA TYR A 109 -20.67 -4.11 -14.90
C TYR A 109 -19.14 -4.17 -14.86
N GLY A 110 -18.51 -3.57 -13.85
CA GLY A 110 -17.06 -3.55 -13.77
C GLY A 110 -16.51 -2.76 -12.59
N GLY A 111 -15.17 -2.69 -12.54
CA GLY A 111 -14.44 -1.93 -11.54
C GLY A 111 -14.36 -0.43 -11.88
N PRO A 112 -13.79 0.39 -10.98
CA PRO A 112 -13.68 1.82 -11.17
C PRO A 112 -12.63 2.18 -12.21
N SER A 113 -12.87 3.29 -12.92
CA SER A 113 -11.81 3.98 -13.65
C SER A 113 -10.86 4.69 -12.68
N PHE A 114 -9.64 5.01 -13.14
CA PHE A 114 -8.61 5.66 -12.31
C PHE A 114 -9.10 6.98 -11.67
N GLY A 115 -9.95 7.73 -12.35
CA GLY A 115 -10.45 9.03 -11.87
C GLY A 115 -11.55 8.99 -10.81
N LYS A 116 -12.05 7.79 -10.42
CA LYS A 116 -13.18 7.67 -9.49
C LYS A 116 -12.73 7.52 -8.05
N GLY A 117 -13.43 8.19 -7.13
CA GLY A 117 -13.22 8.06 -5.68
C GLY A 117 -12.21 9.03 -5.06
N TRP A 118 -11.46 9.81 -5.83
CA TRP A 118 -10.47 10.75 -5.30
C TRP A 118 -11.08 11.87 -4.43
N SER A 119 -12.27 12.36 -4.77
CA SER A 119 -12.97 13.38 -3.99
C SER A 119 -13.52 12.88 -2.64
N GLN A 120 -13.62 11.57 -2.46
CA GLN A 120 -14.14 10.93 -1.25
C GLN A 120 -13.04 10.21 -0.45
N MET A 121 -11.79 10.60 -0.66
CA MET A 121 -10.65 10.03 0.03
C MET A 121 -10.70 10.35 1.52
N THR A 122 -10.41 9.34 2.36
CA THR A 122 -10.25 9.48 3.80
C THR A 122 -8.80 9.32 4.21
N VAL A 123 -8.40 9.99 5.28
CA VAL A 123 -7.03 9.95 5.80
C VAL A 123 -7.03 9.27 7.16
N THR A 124 -6.16 8.28 7.33
CA THR A 124 -5.91 7.61 8.61
C THR A 124 -4.46 7.84 9.01
N PRO A 125 -4.18 8.63 10.05
CA PRO A 125 -2.82 8.86 10.49
C PRO A 125 -2.24 7.65 11.22
N GLY A 126 -0.92 7.54 11.22
CA GLY A 126 -0.17 6.51 11.90
C GLY A 126 1.30 6.88 12.04
N PHE A 127 2.10 5.94 12.45
CA PHE A 127 3.56 6.09 12.54
C PHE A 127 4.25 4.80 12.10
N TYR A 128 5.53 4.92 11.73
CA TYR A 128 6.36 3.79 11.35
C TYR A 128 7.74 3.86 11.96
N VAL A 129 8.37 2.68 12.07
CA VAL A 129 9.77 2.53 12.39
C VAL A 129 10.42 1.58 11.39
N LYS A 130 11.65 1.89 11.00
CA LYS A 130 12.39 1.13 10.00
C LYS A 130 13.84 0.91 10.45
N PRO A 131 14.13 -0.14 11.23
CA PRO A 131 15.49 -0.55 11.50
C PRO A 131 16.06 -1.33 10.31
N GLY A 132 17.36 -1.19 10.06
CA GLY A 132 18.04 -1.91 8.98
C GLY A 132 19.53 -2.01 9.20
N LEU A 133 20.17 -3.00 8.57
CA LEU A 133 21.61 -3.20 8.53
C LEU A 133 22.07 -3.31 7.08
N ARG A 134 23.12 -2.59 6.75
CA ARG A 134 23.74 -2.65 5.45
C ARG A 134 25.16 -3.18 5.58
N PHE A 135 25.45 -4.20 4.79
CA PHE A 135 26.76 -4.84 4.67
C PHE A 135 27.36 -4.49 3.33
N ASP A 136 28.46 -3.74 3.33
CA ASP A 136 29.18 -3.36 2.13
C ASP A 136 30.50 -4.13 2.07
N TYR A 137 30.65 -5.02 1.08
CA TYR A 137 31.75 -5.97 0.95
C TYR A 137 32.53 -5.86 -0.38
N GLY A 138 32.36 -4.80 -1.15
CA GLY A 138 33.09 -4.59 -2.39
C GLY A 138 34.60 -4.60 -2.20
N ARG A 139 35.29 -5.36 -3.04
CA ARG A 139 36.75 -5.57 -2.97
C ARG A 139 37.57 -4.36 -3.45
N TYR A 140 36.97 -3.59 -4.36
CA TYR A 140 37.55 -2.38 -4.93
C TYR A 140 36.55 -1.24 -4.87
N ASN A 141 36.99 -0.01 -4.69
CA ASN A 141 36.13 1.18 -4.68
C ASN A 141 35.35 1.41 -5.98
N GLU A 142 35.68 0.68 -7.04
CA GLU A 142 35.06 0.77 -8.36
C GLU A 142 33.74 -0.02 -8.47
N LEU A 143 33.52 -1.03 -7.62
CA LEU A 143 32.31 -1.86 -7.59
C LEU A 143 31.70 -1.81 -6.20
N LEU A 144 30.54 -1.18 -6.12
CA LEU A 144 29.71 -1.17 -4.91
C LEU A 144 28.94 -2.48 -4.83
N SER A 145 29.35 -3.38 -3.95
CA SER A 145 28.60 -4.60 -3.61
C SER A 145 28.12 -4.48 -2.18
N ALA A 146 26.81 -4.33 -1.99
CA ALA A 146 26.21 -4.18 -0.69
C ALA A 146 24.92 -5.00 -0.59
N ILE A 147 24.68 -5.56 0.59
CA ILE A 147 23.41 -6.17 0.96
C ILE A 147 22.82 -5.36 2.09
N GLU A 148 21.57 -5.00 1.97
CA GLU A 148 20.82 -4.31 3.01
C GLU A 148 19.65 -5.22 3.48
N VAL A 149 19.53 -5.43 4.77
CA VAL A 149 18.46 -6.19 5.41
C VAL A 149 17.78 -5.27 6.41
N GLY A 150 16.47 -5.16 6.31
CA GLY A 150 15.70 -4.29 7.20
C GLY A 150 14.27 -4.77 7.37
N LEU A 151 13.63 -4.21 8.39
CA LEU A 151 12.21 -4.39 8.67
C LEU A 151 11.53 -3.04 8.69
N THR A 152 10.28 -2.99 8.31
CA THR A 152 9.44 -1.79 8.45
C THR A 152 8.19 -2.18 9.20
N ALA A 153 7.97 -1.59 10.37
CA ALA A 153 6.75 -1.77 11.14
C ALA A 153 5.90 -0.49 11.06
N GLU A 154 4.65 -0.65 10.74
CA GLU A 154 3.68 0.44 10.56
C GLU A 154 2.48 0.22 11.47
N TYR A 155 2.07 1.27 12.18
CA TYR A 155 0.88 1.27 13.00
C TYR A 155 -0.03 2.44 12.65
N TYR A 156 -1.32 2.16 12.47
CA TYR A 156 -2.35 3.15 12.16
C TYR A 156 -3.30 3.32 13.34
N THR A 157 -3.81 4.52 13.52
CA THR A 157 -4.74 4.83 14.63
C THR A 157 -6.09 4.14 14.50
N LYS A 158 -6.45 3.72 13.28
CA LYS A 158 -7.68 2.99 12.97
C LYS A 158 -7.37 1.79 12.07
N LYS A 159 -8.24 0.78 12.11
CA LYS A 159 -8.18 -0.35 11.17
C LYS A 159 -8.35 0.14 9.74
N ILE A 160 -7.58 -0.43 8.82
CA ILE A 160 -7.60 -0.07 7.41
C ILE A 160 -8.59 -0.96 6.65
N PRO A 161 -9.76 -0.46 6.23
CA PRO A 161 -10.76 -1.25 5.55
C PRO A 161 -10.43 -1.41 4.06
N GLN A 162 -9.76 -2.49 3.70
CA GLN A 162 -9.40 -2.79 2.31
C GLN A 162 -10.38 -3.74 1.62
N MET A 163 -10.82 -4.80 2.32
CA MET A 163 -11.68 -5.86 1.78
C MET A 163 -12.87 -6.14 2.70
N LEU A 164 -14.06 -6.35 2.12
CA LEU A 164 -15.30 -6.49 2.86
C LEU A 164 -15.36 -7.75 3.75
N PHE A 165 -14.91 -8.90 3.23
CA PHE A 165 -15.07 -10.20 3.89
C PHE A 165 -13.84 -10.65 4.65
N TYR A 166 -12.82 -9.80 4.81
CA TYR A 166 -11.55 -10.14 5.42
C TYR A 166 -11.23 -9.24 6.61
N LYS A 167 -10.29 -9.71 7.42
CA LYS A 167 -9.83 -8.97 8.60
C LYS A 167 -9.25 -7.62 8.20
N GLN A 168 -9.63 -6.61 8.96
CA GLN A 168 -9.09 -5.26 8.83
C GLN A 168 -7.88 -5.11 9.75
N ASP A 169 -6.73 -4.77 9.18
CA ASP A 169 -5.49 -4.65 9.94
C ASP A 169 -5.19 -3.19 10.32
N GLN A 170 -4.51 -3.04 11.43
CA GLN A 170 -4.02 -1.78 11.98
C GLN A 170 -2.50 -1.75 12.04
N PHE A 171 -1.89 -2.93 12.07
CA PHE A 171 -0.46 -3.12 12.17
C PHE A 171 0.05 -3.89 10.94
N PHE A 172 1.13 -3.40 10.35
CA PHE A 172 1.77 -3.99 9.17
C PHE A 172 3.28 -4.10 9.40
N VAL A 173 3.88 -5.18 8.90
CA VAL A 173 5.32 -5.43 8.94
C VAL A 173 5.84 -5.75 7.55
#